data_10d5a288fba5bcdfe85b1c71fb79afe8
#
_entry.id   10d5a288fba5bcdfe85b1c71fb79afe8
#
_cell.length_a   1.000
_cell.length_b   1.000
_cell.length_c   1.000
_cell.angle_alpha   90.00
_cell.angle_beta   90.00
_cell.angle_gamma   90.00
#
_symmetry.space_group_name_H-M   'P 1'
#
loop_
_entity.id
_entity.type
_entity.pdbx_description
1 polymer ?
#
loop_
_entity_poly.entity_id
_entity_poly.type
_entity_poly.pdbx_seq_one_letter_code
_entity_poly.pdbx_strand_id
1 'polypeptide(L)'
;MEGRVITAKMIAGFREHLILEERSVATIQKYIRDVKAFMAYAQNSAITKETVIAYKKYLQENYAMRSVNSMLASINSLFVFLGWLDLKVKALKLQQQVFCPEEKELTKEE
;
A
#
# COMPACT_ATOMS: atom_id res chain seq x y z
N MET A 1 3.28 -26.12 4.58
CA MET A 1 4.04 -25.03 4.13
C MET A 1 3.76 -23.77 4.93
N GLU A 2 4.75 -23.05 5.18
CA GLU A 2 4.58 -21.85 5.98
C GLU A 2 3.97 -20.75 5.16
N GLY A 3 3.16 -20.00 5.80
CA GLY A 3 2.69 -18.78 5.22
C GLY A 3 3.71 -17.66 5.38
N ARG A 4 3.46 -16.55 4.70
CA ARG A 4 4.26 -15.35 4.82
C ARG A 4 3.67 -14.52 5.95
N VAL A 5 4.48 -14.18 6.93
CA VAL A 5 4.02 -13.40 8.08
C VAL A 5 4.98 -12.22 8.25
N ILE A 6 4.43 -11.04 8.48
CA ILE A 6 5.24 -9.86 8.74
C ILE A 6 5.61 -9.86 10.21
N THR A 7 6.90 -9.76 10.48
CA THR A 7 7.41 -9.75 11.85
C THR A 7 7.96 -8.38 12.20
N ALA A 8 8.15 -8.13 13.49
CA ALA A 8 8.76 -6.89 13.94
C ALA A 8 10.17 -6.75 13.37
N LYS A 9 10.88 -7.86 13.23
CA LYS A 9 12.22 -7.84 12.66
C LYS A 9 12.20 -7.39 11.21
N MET A 10 11.21 -7.84 10.45
CA MET A 10 11.06 -7.41 9.05
C MET A 10 10.79 -5.92 8.96
N ILE A 11 9.95 -5.40 9.86
CA ILE A 11 9.64 -3.98 9.87
C ILE A 11 10.88 -3.17 10.22
N ALA A 12 11.68 -3.64 11.18
CA ALA A 12 12.93 -2.97 11.52
C ALA A 12 13.88 -2.93 10.34
N GLY A 13 13.99 -4.05 9.61
CA GLY A 13 14.82 -4.11 8.41
C GLY A 13 14.34 -3.17 7.33
N PHE A 14 13.03 -3.11 7.14
CA PHE A 14 12.45 -2.21 6.16
C PHE A 14 12.74 -0.75 6.52
N ARG A 15 12.65 -0.43 7.81
CA ARG A 15 12.97 0.93 8.26
C ARG A 15 14.42 1.28 7.94
N GLU A 16 15.36 0.37 8.21
CA GLU A 16 16.76 0.60 7.88
C GLU A 16 16.95 0.79 6.38
N HIS A 17 16.24 -0.01 5.59
CA HIS A 17 16.28 0.13 4.14
C HIS A 17 15.84 1.53 3.70
N LEU A 18 14.76 2.03 4.28
CA LEU A 18 14.26 3.37 3.94
C LEU A 18 15.27 4.46 4.36
N ILE A 19 15.93 4.26 5.50
CA ILE A 19 16.96 5.19 5.94
C ILE A 19 18.12 5.21 4.94
N LEU A 20 18.54 4.05 4.47
CA LEU A 20 19.62 3.95 3.50
C LEU A 20 19.24 4.56 2.16
N GLU A 21 17.94 4.61 1.85
CA GLU A 21 17.47 5.28 0.64
C GLU A 21 17.33 6.78 0.83
N GLU A 22 17.71 7.28 2.00
CA GLU A 22 17.67 8.71 2.30
C GLU A 22 16.28 9.31 2.24
N ARG A 23 15.29 8.51 2.62
CA ARG A 23 13.92 9.00 2.71
C ARG A 23 13.80 9.97 3.88
N SER A 24 12.87 10.92 3.78
CA SER A 24 12.64 11.86 4.87
C SER A 24 12.07 11.13 6.09
N VAL A 25 12.28 11.73 7.28
CA VAL A 25 11.73 11.15 8.51
C VAL A 25 10.22 10.98 8.41
N ALA A 26 9.53 11.99 7.87
CA ALA A 26 8.07 11.91 7.72
C ALA A 26 7.66 10.75 6.83
N THR A 27 8.39 10.53 5.72
CA THR A 27 8.09 9.43 4.81
C THR A 27 8.31 8.08 5.50
N ILE A 28 9.42 7.96 6.23
CA ILE A 28 9.74 6.71 6.93
C ILE A 28 8.66 6.41 7.96
N GLN A 29 8.26 7.41 8.74
CA GLN A 29 7.24 7.23 9.76
C GLN A 29 5.91 6.80 9.14
N LYS A 30 5.56 7.41 8.01
CA LYS A 30 4.32 7.07 7.32
C LYS A 30 4.33 5.62 6.84
N TYR A 31 5.42 5.23 6.18
CA TYR A 31 5.52 3.87 5.65
C TYR A 31 5.45 2.84 6.77
N ILE A 32 6.17 3.08 7.87
CA ILE A 32 6.17 2.15 8.99
C ILE A 32 4.78 2.07 9.64
N ARG A 33 4.12 3.22 9.78
CA ARG A 33 2.77 3.25 10.33
C ARG A 33 1.80 2.43 9.48
N ASP A 34 1.87 2.61 8.16
CA ASP A 34 0.97 1.90 7.26
C ASP A 34 1.23 0.40 7.28
N VAL A 35 2.49 0.00 7.35
CA VAL A 35 2.86 -1.41 7.41
C VAL A 35 2.39 -2.03 8.72
N LYS A 36 2.53 -1.31 9.83
CA LYS A 36 2.05 -1.81 11.12
C LYS A 36 0.54 -1.97 11.13
N ALA A 37 -0.17 -1.07 10.47
CA ALA A 37 -1.62 -1.18 10.38
C ALA A 37 -2.02 -2.44 9.61
N PHE A 38 -1.31 -2.74 8.51
CA PHE A 38 -1.56 -3.95 7.76
C PHE A 38 -1.24 -5.20 8.58
N MET A 39 -0.13 -5.16 9.34
CA MET A 39 0.23 -6.27 10.19
C MET A 39 -0.86 -6.53 11.24
N ALA A 40 -1.40 -5.46 11.81
CA ALA A 40 -2.47 -5.59 12.79
C ALA A 40 -3.73 -6.17 12.15
N TYR A 41 -4.04 -5.77 10.91
CA TYR A 41 -5.18 -6.32 10.20
C TYR A 41 -5.00 -7.83 9.98
N ALA A 42 -3.80 -8.24 9.58
CA ALA A 42 -3.53 -9.65 9.30
C ALA A 42 -3.45 -10.50 10.57
N GLN A 43 -3.20 -9.87 11.72
CA GLN A 43 -3.19 -10.54 13.03
C GLN A 43 -2.27 -11.77 13.05
N ASN A 44 -1.08 -11.62 12.47
CA ASN A 44 -0.08 -12.69 12.43
C ASN A 44 -0.52 -13.90 11.60
N SER A 45 -1.58 -13.75 10.81
CA SER A 45 -2.00 -14.81 9.90
C SER A 45 -1.11 -14.80 8.66
N ALA A 46 -1.07 -15.92 7.97
CA ALA A 46 -0.33 -16.01 6.73
C ALA A 46 -0.88 -14.99 5.73
N ILE A 47 0.02 -14.30 5.05
CA ILE A 47 -0.36 -13.28 4.09
C ILE A 47 -0.33 -13.86 2.69
N THR A 48 -1.48 -13.83 2.03
CA THR A 48 -1.62 -14.30 0.67
C THR A 48 -2.09 -13.14 -0.20
N LYS A 49 -2.12 -13.35 -1.49
CA LYS A 49 -2.65 -12.32 -2.39
C LYS A 49 -4.09 -11.98 -2.02
N GLU A 50 -4.87 -12.98 -1.64
CA GLU A 50 -6.25 -12.73 -1.22
C GLU A 50 -6.31 -11.88 0.03
N THR A 51 -5.38 -12.07 0.97
CA THR A 51 -5.30 -11.24 2.17
C THR A 51 -5.10 -9.78 1.79
N VAL A 52 -4.19 -9.52 0.85
CA VAL A 52 -3.88 -8.16 0.45
C VAL A 52 -5.05 -7.54 -0.30
N ILE A 53 -5.70 -8.31 -1.16
CA ILE A 53 -6.87 -7.82 -1.89
C ILE A 53 -8.00 -7.49 -0.91
N ALA A 54 -8.21 -8.34 0.09
CA ALA A 54 -9.24 -8.09 1.10
C ALA A 54 -8.91 -6.82 1.89
N TYR A 55 -7.64 -6.60 2.21
CA TYR A 55 -7.22 -5.39 2.91
C TYR A 55 -7.48 -4.16 2.05
N LYS A 56 -7.18 -4.24 0.75
CA LYS A 56 -7.46 -3.14 -0.16
C LYS A 56 -8.94 -2.80 -0.14
N LYS A 57 -9.80 -3.81 -0.21
CA LYS A 57 -11.23 -3.58 -0.16
C LYS A 57 -11.65 -2.96 1.17
N TYR A 58 -11.10 -3.44 2.27
CA TYR A 58 -11.36 -2.87 3.58
C TYR A 58 -11.00 -1.38 3.60
N LEU A 59 -9.85 -1.03 3.03
CA LEU A 59 -9.44 0.37 2.98
C LEU A 59 -10.39 1.20 2.13
N GLN A 60 -10.85 0.65 1.02
CA GLN A 60 -11.80 1.37 0.15
C GLN A 60 -13.10 1.69 0.86
N GLU A 61 -13.50 0.85 1.80
CA GLU A 61 -14.74 1.06 2.55
C GLU A 61 -14.59 2.03 3.69
N ASN A 62 -13.36 2.33 4.11
CA ASN A 62 -13.12 3.12 5.31
C ASN A 62 -12.33 4.40 5.07
N TYR A 63 -11.74 4.58 3.89
CA TYR A 63 -10.86 5.71 3.60
C TYR A 63 -11.12 6.27 2.23
N ALA A 64 -10.75 7.54 2.04
CA ALA A 64 -10.82 8.16 0.73
C ALA A 64 -9.81 7.48 -0.22
N MET A 65 -10.14 7.52 -1.51
CA MET A 65 -9.32 6.86 -2.53
C MET A 65 -7.85 7.27 -2.48
N ARG A 66 -7.60 8.57 -2.26
CA ARG A 66 -6.22 9.07 -2.19
C ARG A 66 -5.46 8.44 -1.03
N SER A 67 -6.12 8.33 0.12
CA SER A 67 -5.52 7.69 1.28
C SER A 67 -5.26 6.21 1.04
N VAL A 68 -6.22 5.54 0.40
CA VAL A 68 -6.06 4.12 0.07
C VAL A 68 -4.82 3.92 -0.79
N ASN A 69 -4.69 4.73 -1.86
CA ASN A 69 -3.54 4.60 -2.75
C ASN A 69 -2.22 4.85 -2.01
N SER A 70 -2.21 5.82 -1.11
CA SER A 70 -1.02 6.13 -0.33
C SER A 70 -0.63 4.96 0.58
N MET A 71 -1.62 4.36 1.23
CA MET A 71 -1.37 3.22 2.12
C MET A 71 -0.92 1.99 1.33
N LEU A 72 -1.51 1.76 0.16
CA LEU A 72 -1.11 0.64 -0.68
C LEU A 72 0.32 0.82 -1.19
N ALA A 73 0.72 2.04 -1.48
CA ALA A 73 2.10 2.31 -1.91
C ALA A 73 3.09 1.90 -0.82
N SER A 74 2.78 2.20 0.44
CA SER A 74 3.63 1.82 1.56
C SER A 74 3.76 0.30 1.65
N ILE A 75 2.65 -0.40 1.54
CA ILE A 75 2.63 -1.85 1.67
C ILE A 75 3.35 -2.50 0.48
N ASN A 76 3.10 -2.00 -0.73
CA ASN A 76 3.79 -2.51 -1.91
C ASN A 76 5.31 -2.32 -1.79
N SER A 77 5.75 -1.20 -1.21
CA SER A 77 7.18 -0.98 -0.98
C SER A 77 7.76 -2.04 -0.05
N LEU A 78 7.01 -2.41 0.99
CA LEU A 78 7.45 -3.47 1.88
C LEU A 78 7.58 -4.78 1.12
N PHE A 79 6.61 -5.10 0.27
CA PHE A 79 6.65 -6.35 -0.50
C PHE A 79 7.85 -6.37 -1.43
N VAL A 80 8.19 -5.25 -2.06
CA VAL A 80 9.38 -5.18 -2.89
C VAL A 80 10.63 -5.45 -2.06
N PHE A 81 10.72 -4.83 -0.88
CA PHE A 81 11.85 -5.03 0.02
C PHE A 81 11.99 -6.51 0.41
N LEU A 82 10.86 -7.16 0.70
CA LEU A 82 10.86 -8.55 1.13
C LEU A 82 10.98 -9.54 -0.03
N GLY A 83 10.89 -9.07 -1.25
CA GLY A 83 10.92 -9.96 -2.41
C GLY A 83 9.60 -10.65 -2.66
N TRP A 84 8.52 -10.19 -2.05
CA TRP A 84 7.19 -10.79 -2.20
C TRP A 84 6.41 -10.08 -3.31
N LEU A 85 6.97 -10.07 -4.50
CA LEU A 85 6.43 -9.28 -5.60
C LEU A 85 5.04 -9.75 -6.06
N ASP A 86 4.74 -11.01 -5.84
CA ASP A 86 3.44 -11.57 -6.20
C ASP A 86 2.31 -11.04 -5.31
N LEU A 87 2.63 -10.42 -4.18
CA LEU A 87 1.62 -9.89 -3.27
C LEU A 87 1.25 -8.44 -3.56
N LYS A 88 2.00 -7.77 -4.42
CA LYS A 88 1.72 -6.36 -4.73
C LYS A 88 0.33 -6.23 -5.36
N VAL A 89 -0.36 -5.16 -5.02
CA VAL A 89 -1.68 -4.87 -5.59
C VAL A 89 -1.64 -3.53 -6.30
N LYS A 90 -2.54 -3.36 -7.24
CA LYS A 90 -2.61 -2.13 -8.02
C LYS A 90 -3.30 -1.04 -7.21
N ALA A 91 -2.86 0.20 -7.43
CA ALA A 91 -3.55 1.35 -6.85
C ALA A 91 -4.91 1.51 -7.50
N LEU A 92 -5.80 2.21 -6.81
CA LEU A 92 -7.10 2.55 -7.37
C LEU A 92 -6.91 3.60 -8.46
N LYS A 93 -7.66 3.48 -9.53
CA LYS A 93 -7.60 4.45 -10.61
C LYS A 93 -8.36 5.70 -10.21
N LEU A 94 -7.71 6.80 -10.40
CA LEU A 94 -8.30 8.06 -10.02
C LEU A 94 -9.01 8.72 -11.16
N GLN A 95 -9.26 8.33 -12.08
CA GLN A 95 -9.81 8.87 -13.18
C GLN A 95 -10.95 9.55 -13.16
N GLN A 96 -10.73 9.20 -13.24
CA GLN A 96 -11.18 9.35 -13.68
C GLN A 96 -11.85 10.03 -13.60
N GLN A 97 -11.68 10.55 -13.28
CA GLN A 97 -12.03 11.13 -13.25
C GLN A 97 -12.55 11.92 -13.62
N VAL A 98 -12.41 11.85 -13.75
CA VAL A 98 -12.72 12.21 -14.43
C VAL A 98 -12.90 13.03 -14.76
N PHE A 99 -12.62 13.17 -14.88
CA PHE A 99 -12.75 13.70 -15.81
C PHE A 99 -12.90 14.27 -16.23
N CYS A 100 -12.88 14.37 -16.17
CA CYS A 100 -12.98 14.64 -17.15
C CYS A 100 -13.06 15.29 -17.53
N PRO A 101 -13.09 15.63 -17.50
CA PRO A 101 -13.14 16.05 -18.48
C PRO A 101 -13.08 16.66 -18.66
N GLU A 102 -13.18 16.76 -18.51
CA GLU A 102 -13.22 16.92 -19.38
C GLU A 102 -13.01 17.28 -19.40
N GLU A 103 -13.29 17.52 -19.07
CA GLU A 103 -13.30 17.57 -19.83
C GLU A 103 -13.06 17.76 -19.97
N LYS A 104 -13.47 18.19 -19.66
CA LYS A 104 -13.50 18.22 -20.42
C LYS A 104 -13.33 18.30 -20.71
N GLU A 105 -13.76 18.67 -20.50
CA GLU A 105 -13.87 18.43 -21.32
C GLU A 105 -13.68 18.36 -21.62
N LEU A 106 -14.11 18.79 -21.30
CA LEU A 106 -14.22 18.48 -22.13
C LEU A 106 -14.02 18.28 -22.41
N THR A 107 -14.24 18.60 -22.23
CA THR A 107 -14.30 18.14 -23.04
C THR A 107 -14.13 17.98 -23.42
N LYS A 108 -14.35 18.12 -23.41
CA LYS A 108 -14.44 17.78 -24.22
C LYS A 108 -14.23 17.48 -24.73
N GLU A 109 -14.29 17.54 -24.50
CA GLU A 109 -14.35 17.06 -25.35
C GLU A 109 -14.12 16.86 -25.65
N GLU A 110 -14.29 16.92 -25.35
CA GLU A 110 -14.33 16.50 -26.12
C GLU A 110 -14.11 16.46 -26.31
#